data_767c6ec133cbf8d3de26ab4ada0bce92
#
_entry.id   767c6ec133cbf8d3de26ab4ada0bce92
#
_cell.length_a   1.000
_cell.length_b   1.000
_cell.length_c   1.000
_cell.angle_alpha   90.00
_cell.angle_beta   90.00
_cell.angle_gamma   90.00
#
_symmetry.space_group_name_H-M   'P 1'
#
loop_
_entity.id
_entity.type
_entity.pdbx_description
1 polymer ?
#
loop_
_entity_poly.entity_id
_entity_poly.type
_entity_poly.pdbx_seq_one_letter_code
_entity_poly.pdbx_strand_id
1 'polypeptide(L)'
;MGVFAGDSKTAKVGLLCAASVGAVAAVATGALAASRIKTLCSLKKLSSFAGAYNLYESAVAYRYDLDAIIESGVEDDQAYIDAVCKQVFPGIPVKVEAPKFACSAFCAEAPSSVLMGRNYDFKDDTSALLVRTHPKDGYASISFSALNNLGANMPEESLKSKVAAMLGPFASLDGINEKGVSIAVLTLDSLPTRQNSGKPKINTSLAIRLVLDRAASTQEAVDLLGSYDMVAMAGRDYHFFINDASGDSRVVEYDPQNPARPMVVTHAREITNYYACYANEVLPNQKNGALGHGKERALAIAEVLDGVQLQTKEVAWKALRCSSQEPNPEDITSNTQWSIVYDNINCTADFVLRRNWSEVFSFVV
;
A
#
# COMPACT_ATOMS: atom_id res chain seq x y z
N MET A 1 22.39 -4.44 -71.73
CA MET A 1 21.00 -3.96 -71.56
C MET A 1 20.08 -5.16 -71.51
N GLY A 2 19.54 -5.49 -70.40
CA GLY A 2 18.60 -6.60 -70.18
C GLY A 2 18.03 -6.46 -68.80
N VAL A 3 16.83 -5.86 -68.71
CA VAL A 3 16.10 -5.59 -67.48
C VAL A 3 15.37 -6.84 -67.03
N PHE A 4 15.66 -7.33 -65.83
CA PHE A 4 14.91 -8.39 -65.20
C PHE A 4 13.59 -7.81 -64.63
N ALA A 5 12.46 -8.24 -65.18
CA ALA A 5 11.14 -8.01 -64.63
C ALA A 5 10.90 -9.03 -63.49
N GLY A 6 11.07 -8.61 -62.25
CA GLY A 6 10.77 -9.41 -61.08
C GLY A 6 9.27 -9.42 -60.79
N ASP A 7 8.78 -10.60 -60.48
CA ASP A 7 7.40 -11.02 -60.34
C ASP A 7 6.65 -10.20 -59.22
N SER A 8 5.73 -9.34 -59.65
CA SER A 8 5.03 -8.37 -58.75
C SER A 8 3.99 -9.01 -57.80
N LYS A 9 3.71 -10.31 -57.94
CA LYS A 9 2.68 -10.99 -57.13
C LYS A 9 3.22 -11.51 -55.79
N THR A 10 4.45 -12.01 -55.75
CA THR A 10 5.09 -12.47 -54.50
C THR A 10 5.45 -11.31 -53.58
N ALA A 11 5.82 -10.15 -54.11
CA ALA A 11 6.12 -8.96 -53.34
C ALA A 11 4.86 -8.35 -52.62
N LYS A 12 3.67 -8.48 -53.25
CA LYS A 12 2.42 -7.97 -52.66
C LYS A 12 1.88 -8.82 -51.52
N VAL A 13 2.08 -10.15 -51.55
CA VAL A 13 1.66 -11.05 -50.45
C VAL A 13 2.59 -10.91 -49.25
N GLY A 14 3.88 -10.79 -49.44
CA GLY A 14 4.85 -10.54 -48.37
C GLY A 14 4.67 -9.18 -47.69
N LEU A 15 4.29 -8.14 -48.47
CA LEU A 15 4.03 -6.80 -47.95
C LEU A 15 2.71 -6.73 -47.13
N LEU A 16 1.69 -7.49 -47.54
CA LEU A 16 0.41 -7.56 -46.80
C LEU A 16 0.55 -8.33 -45.48
N CYS A 17 1.32 -9.41 -45.41
CA CYS A 17 1.58 -10.11 -44.16
C CYS A 17 2.47 -9.30 -43.20
N ALA A 18 3.50 -8.60 -43.71
CA ALA A 18 4.33 -7.73 -42.89
C ALA A 18 3.56 -6.50 -42.39
N ALA A 19 2.65 -5.93 -43.19
CA ALA A 19 1.79 -4.83 -42.80
C ALA A 19 0.73 -5.24 -41.72
N SER A 20 0.20 -6.46 -41.82
CA SER A 20 -0.78 -6.95 -40.80
C SER A 20 -0.11 -7.25 -39.45
N VAL A 21 1.07 -7.86 -39.43
CA VAL A 21 1.82 -8.10 -38.19
C VAL A 21 2.30 -6.77 -37.58
N GLY A 22 2.82 -5.86 -38.43
CA GLY A 22 3.21 -4.53 -37.99
C GLY A 22 2.04 -3.69 -37.45
N ALA A 23 0.87 -3.78 -38.06
CA ALA A 23 -0.36 -3.07 -37.60
C ALA A 23 -0.87 -3.65 -36.28
N VAL A 24 -0.89 -4.96 -36.09
CA VAL A 24 -1.30 -5.59 -34.82
C VAL A 24 -0.30 -5.26 -33.70
N ALA A 25 1.01 -5.31 -33.95
CA ALA A 25 2.02 -4.90 -32.98
C ALA A 25 1.94 -3.41 -32.66
N ALA A 26 1.70 -2.53 -33.64
CA ALA A 26 1.54 -1.11 -33.43
C ALA A 26 0.25 -0.77 -32.64
N VAL A 27 -0.85 -1.50 -32.87
CA VAL A 27 -2.09 -1.33 -32.10
C VAL A 27 -1.92 -1.82 -30.68
N ALA A 28 -1.26 -2.95 -30.45
CA ALA A 28 -0.97 -3.48 -29.11
C ALA A 28 -0.04 -2.54 -28.31
N THR A 29 1.04 -2.05 -28.92
CA THR A 29 1.94 -1.07 -28.31
C THR A 29 1.26 0.27 -28.09
N GLY A 30 0.37 0.70 -29.00
CA GLY A 30 -0.43 1.89 -28.86
C GLY A 30 -1.43 1.83 -27.70
N ALA A 31 -2.12 0.70 -27.53
CA ALA A 31 -3.04 0.49 -26.40
C ALA A 31 -2.32 0.43 -25.05
N LEU A 32 -1.14 -0.23 -25.02
CA LEU A 32 -0.27 -0.25 -23.85
C LEU A 32 0.22 1.16 -23.50
N ALA A 33 0.68 1.94 -24.45
CA ALA A 33 1.09 3.33 -24.24
C ALA A 33 -0.09 4.22 -23.80
N ALA A 34 -1.26 4.07 -24.41
CA ALA A 34 -2.45 4.85 -24.08
C ALA A 34 -2.90 4.68 -22.62
N SER A 35 -2.87 3.45 -22.10
CA SER A 35 -3.22 3.19 -20.70
C SER A 35 -2.25 3.84 -19.70
N ARG A 36 -0.94 3.89 -20.01
CA ARG A 36 0.07 4.57 -19.20
C ARG A 36 -0.09 6.07 -19.25
N ILE A 37 -0.32 6.62 -20.46
CA ILE A 37 -0.62 8.06 -20.64
C ILE A 37 -1.87 8.42 -19.86
N LYS A 38 -2.94 7.61 -19.92
CA LYS A 38 -4.17 7.85 -19.15
C LYS A 38 -3.90 7.89 -17.64
N THR A 39 -3.08 6.98 -17.11
CA THR A 39 -2.66 6.98 -15.71
C THR A 39 -1.85 8.24 -15.37
N LEU A 40 -0.85 8.61 -16.20
CA LEU A 40 -0.06 9.83 -16.01
C LEU A 40 -0.93 11.09 -16.03
N CYS A 41 -1.92 11.17 -16.92
CA CYS A 41 -2.83 12.31 -17.03
C CYS A 41 -3.86 12.35 -15.89
N SER A 42 -4.12 11.24 -15.21
CA SER A 42 -5.00 11.19 -14.04
C SER A 42 -4.36 11.78 -12.79
N LEU A 43 -3.03 11.87 -12.75
CA LEU A 43 -2.32 12.41 -11.60
C LEU A 43 -2.64 13.89 -11.41
N LYS A 44 -3.27 14.21 -10.30
CA LYS A 44 -3.65 15.57 -9.93
C LYS A 44 -3.34 15.87 -8.47
N LYS A 45 -3.00 17.11 -8.18
CA LYS A 45 -2.82 17.64 -6.85
C LYS A 45 -4.19 17.99 -6.27
N LEU A 46 -4.49 17.53 -5.06
CA LEU A 46 -5.76 17.78 -4.38
C LEU A 46 -5.64 18.90 -3.34
N SER A 47 -4.50 18.98 -2.66
CA SER A 47 -4.28 20.00 -1.63
C SER A 47 -2.90 20.63 -1.77
N SER A 48 -2.67 21.75 -1.04
CA SER A 48 -1.37 22.39 -0.93
C SER A 48 -1.10 22.69 0.54
N PHE A 49 -0.25 21.90 1.17
CA PHE A 49 0.19 22.10 2.54
C PHE A 49 1.56 22.79 2.54
N ALA A 50 1.64 23.98 3.15
CA ALA A 50 2.87 24.79 3.26
C ALA A 50 3.66 24.94 1.95
N GLY A 51 3.01 24.72 0.80
CA GLY A 51 3.59 24.83 -0.53
C GLY A 51 4.51 23.68 -0.97
N ALA A 52 4.89 22.76 -0.08
CA ALA A 52 5.89 21.75 -0.37
C ALA A 52 5.31 20.34 -0.58
N TYR A 53 4.78 19.73 0.48
CA TYR A 53 4.30 18.34 0.44
C TYR A 53 2.78 18.31 0.46
N ASN A 54 2.17 17.47 -0.38
CA ASN A 54 0.76 17.58 -0.72
C ASN A 54 0.05 16.24 -0.76
N LEU A 55 -1.26 16.30 -0.95
CA LEU A 55 -2.09 15.15 -1.32
C LEU A 55 -2.28 15.16 -2.83
N TYR A 56 -1.97 14.02 -3.46
CA TYR A 56 -2.20 13.75 -4.88
C TYR A 56 -3.18 12.59 -5.05
N GLU A 57 -3.79 12.51 -6.21
CA GLU A 57 -4.62 11.38 -6.63
C GLU A 57 -4.18 10.88 -7.99
N SER A 58 -4.19 9.55 -8.18
CA SER A 58 -3.97 8.89 -9.47
C SER A 58 -4.94 7.73 -9.65
N ALA A 59 -5.52 7.61 -10.85
CA ALA A 59 -6.35 6.47 -11.25
C ALA A 59 -5.57 5.57 -12.21
N VAL A 60 -5.37 4.32 -11.83
CA VAL A 60 -4.62 3.33 -12.60
C VAL A 60 -5.45 2.85 -13.78
N ALA A 61 -4.98 3.09 -14.99
CA ALA A 61 -5.63 2.65 -16.23
C ALA A 61 -4.87 1.51 -16.94
N TYR A 62 -3.65 1.22 -16.50
CA TYR A 62 -2.88 0.07 -17.01
C TYR A 62 -3.30 -1.22 -16.31
N ARG A 63 -3.14 -2.33 -16.99
CA ARG A 63 -3.32 -3.67 -16.42
C ARG A 63 -2.03 -4.13 -15.79
N TYR A 64 -2.15 -4.87 -14.69
CA TYR A 64 -1.08 -5.59 -14.03
C TYR A 64 -1.54 -7.01 -13.69
N ASP A 65 -0.59 -7.90 -13.50
CA ASP A 65 -0.81 -9.29 -13.15
C ASP A 65 0.04 -9.64 -11.91
N LEU A 66 -0.65 -9.83 -10.78
CA LEU A 66 0.01 -10.13 -9.50
C LEU A 66 0.65 -11.51 -9.49
N ASP A 67 0.02 -12.49 -10.16
CA ASP A 67 0.56 -13.85 -10.22
C ASP A 67 1.86 -13.87 -11.04
N ALA A 68 1.90 -13.14 -12.15
CA ALA A 68 3.14 -13.00 -12.93
C ALA A 68 4.26 -12.27 -12.15
N ILE A 69 3.92 -11.32 -11.25
CA ILE A 69 4.90 -10.70 -10.35
C ILE A 69 5.43 -11.74 -9.36
N ILE A 70 4.56 -12.53 -8.73
CA ILE A 70 4.92 -13.57 -7.76
C ILE A 70 5.75 -14.66 -8.44
N GLU A 71 5.33 -15.14 -9.59
CA GLU A 71 6.03 -16.18 -10.38
C GLU A 71 7.43 -15.75 -10.84
N SER A 72 7.66 -14.45 -11.05
CA SER A 72 8.98 -13.94 -11.39
C SER A 72 10.02 -14.06 -10.28
N GLY A 73 9.57 -14.36 -9.04
CA GLY A 73 10.36 -14.48 -7.83
C GLY A 73 10.57 -13.13 -7.12
N VAL A 74 10.15 -13.06 -5.85
CA VAL A 74 10.29 -11.89 -4.97
C VAL A 74 11.28 -12.26 -3.87
N GLU A 75 12.55 -12.43 -4.22
CA GLU A 75 13.61 -12.85 -3.27
C GLU A 75 14.13 -11.68 -2.42
N ASP A 76 14.11 -10.48 -2.99
CA ASP A 76 14.54 -9.24 -2.35
C ASP A 76 13.82 -8.01 -2.93
N ASP A 77 14.14 -6.84 -2.39
CA ASP A 77 13.53 -5.58 -2.79
C ASP A 77 13.78 -5.26 -4.28
N GLN A 78 14.98 -5.57 -4.80
CA GLN A 78 15.32 -5.27 -6.19
C GLN A 78 14.58 -6.20 -7.16
N ALA A 79 14.49 -7.48 -6.85
CA ALA A 79 13.73 -8.44 -7.67
C ALA A 79 12.25 -8.03 -7.76
N TYR A 80 11.67 -7.58 -6.66
CA TYR A 80 10.31 -7.04 -6.65
C TYR A 80 10.16 -5.79 -7.52
N ILE A 81 11.05 -4.82 -7.36
CA ILE A 81 11.04 -3.58 -8.14
C ILE A 81 11.15 -3.90 -9.64
N ASP A 82 12.04 -4.80 -10.01
CA ASP A 82 12.23 -5.19 -11.40
C ASP A 82 10.98 -5.88 -11.97
N ALA A 83 10.35 -6.77 -11.20
CA ALA A 83 9.11 -7.44 -11.59
C ALA A 83 7.96 -6.44 -11.81
N VAL A 84 7.77 -5.49 -10.88
CA VAL A 84 6.76 -4.43 -10.99
C VAL A 84 7.07 -3.49 -12.16
N CYS A 85 8.31 -3.03 -12.30
CA CYS A 85 8.70 -2.17 -13.41
C CYS A 85 8.50 -2.83 -14.78
N LYS A 86 8.73 -4.14 -14.88
CA LYS A 86 8.46 -4.92 -16.10
C LYS A 86 6.95 -4.91 -16.45
N GLN A 87 6.05 -4.89 -15.47
CA GLN A 87 4.61 -4.77 -15.70
C GLN A 87 4.20 -3.33 -16.07
N VAL A 88 4.71 -2.35 -15.34
CA VAL A 88 4.31 -0.94 -15.48
C VAL A 88 5.05 -0.26 -16.64
N PHE A 89 6.34 -0.49 -16.77
CA PHE A 89 7.25 0.17 -17.74
C PHE A 89 8.16 -0.83 -18.42
N PRO A 90 7.67 -1.66 -19.34
CA PRO A 90 8.52 -2.61 -20.03
C PRO A 90 9.75 -1.92 -20.68
N GLY A 91 10.96 -2.25 -20.20
CA GLY A 91 12.22 -1.73 -20.74
C GLY A 91 12.70 -0.39 -20.17
N ILE A 92 12.06 0.17 -19.12
CA ILE A 92 12.53 1.41 -18.47
C ILE A 92 13.01 1.07 -17.04
N PRO A 93 14.30 1.26 -16.70
CA PRO A 93 14.80 1.05 -15.35
C PRO A 93 14.33 2.19 -14.43
N VAL A 94 13.64 1.86 -13.34
CA VAL A 94 13.23 2.79 -12.28
C VAL A 94 13.92 2.38 -10.98
N LYS A 95 14.54 3.33 -10.28
CA LYS A 95 15.16 3.10 -8.97
C LYS A 95 14.21 3.56 -7.88
N VAL A 96 13.90 2.67 -6.93
CA VAL A 96 13.04 2.94 -5.77
C VAL A 96 13.84 2.62 -4.51
N GLU A 97 13.74 3.47 -3.49
CA GLU A 97 14.36 3.25 -2.19
C GLU A 97 13.26 2.95 -1.14
N ALA A 98 13.54 2.01 -0.26
CA ALA A 98 12.60 1.58 0.77
C ALA A 98 12.84 2.35 2.09
N PRO A 99 11.80 2.93 2.71
CA PRO A 99 11.93 3.84 3.85
C PRO A 99 11.72 3.19 5.21
N LYS A 100 11.99 3.98 6.27
CA LYS A 100 11.76 3.65 7.68
C LYS A 100 10.60 4.52 8.21
N PHE A 101 9.55 3.92 8.77
CA PHE A 101 8.37 4.64 9.30
C PHE A 101 7.83 4.03 10.60
N ALA A 102 7.00 4.78 11.32
CA ALA A 102 6.21 4.34 12.46
C ALA A 102 4.72 4.50 12.18
N CYS A 103 3.85 3.91 13.01
CA CYS A 103 2.42 3.89 12.71
C CYS A 103 1.55 3.55 13.93
N SER A 104 0.23 3.82 13.82
CA SER A 104 -0.82 3.26 14.66
C SER A 104 -2.05 2.90 13.83
N ALA A 105 -2.80 1.88 14.25
CA ALA A 105 -4.08 1.50 13.66
C ALA A 105 -5.04 0.96 14.73
N PHE A 106 -6.35 1.09 14.50
CA PHE A 106 -7.39 0.55 15.37
C PHE A 106 -8.71 0.34 14.63
N CYS A 107 -9.57 -0.52 15.22
CA CYS A 107 -10.96 -0.69 14.84
C CYS A 107 -11.86 0.03 15.86
N ALA A 108 -12.87 0.74 15.36
CA ALA A 108 -13.92 1.38 16.17
C ALA A 108 -15.29 1.00 15.61
N GLU A 109 -16.19 0.54 16.49
CA GLU A 109 -17.46 -0.02 16.08
C GLU A 109 -18.65 0.74 16.69
N ALA A 110 -19.67 0.98 15.87
CA ALA A 110 -20.99 1.44 16.25
C ALA A 110 -22.05 0.67 15.46
N PRO A 111 -23.35 0.70 15.85
CA PRO A 111 -24.38 -0.13 15.22
C PRO A 111 -24.53 0.02 13.70
N SER A 112 -24.09 1.13 13.13
CA SER A 112 -24.17 1.41 11.69
C SER A 112 -22.82 1.74 11.04
N SER A 113 -21.71 1.57 11.74
CA SER A 113 -20.37 1.84 11.20
C SER A 113 -19.32 0.91 11.80
N VAL A 114 -18.45 0.41 10.98
CA VAL A 114 -17.20 -0.26 11.35
C VAL A 114 -16.08 0.54 10.72
N LEU A 115 -15.21 1.10 11.57
CA LEU A 115 -14.22 2.07 11.16
C LEU A 115 -12.81 1.54 11.44
N MET A 116 -11.89 1.66 10.49
CA MET A 116 -10.47 1.52 10.76
C MET A 116 -9.83 2.91 10.82
N GLY A 117 -9.26 3.27 11.98
CA GLY A 117 -8.44 4.46 12.15
C GLY A 117 -6.96 4.14 11.88
N ARG A 118 -6.22 5.05 11.23
CA ARG A 118 -4.83 4.88 10.84
C ARG A 118 -4.06 6.19 10.94
N ASN A 119 -2.95 6.23 11.69
CA ASN A 119 -1.92 7.26 11.59
C ASN A 119 -0.68 6.70 10.88
N TYR A 120 -0.18 7.41 9.89
CA TYR A 120 1.12 7.17 9.27
C TYR A 120 2.11 8.19 9.80
N ASP A 121 3.10 7.71 10.53
CA ASP A 121 4.13 8.54 11.15
C ASP A 121 5.48 8.31 10.47
N PHE A 122 6.15 9.39 10.09
CA PHE A 122 7.45 9.34 9.45
C PHE A 122 8.21 10.64 9.69
N LYS A 123 9.49 10.57 10.03
CA LYS A 123 10.30 11.74 10.37
C LYS A 123 10.43 12.77 9.25
N ASP A 124 10.57 12.27 8.01
CA ASP A 124 10.72 13.12 6.84
C ASP A 124 9.36 13.43 6.23
N ASP A 125 9.20 14.68 5.82
CA ASP A 125 8.00 15.12 5.15
C ASP A 125 7.80 14.39 3.82
N THR A 126 6.61 13.86 3.62
CA THR A 126 6.25 13.14 2.40
C THR A 126 4.90 13.58 1.87
N SER A 127 4.77 13.65 0.56
CA SER A 127 3.48 13.77 -0.09
C SER A 127 2.74 12.42 -0.06
N ALA A 128 1.43 12.47 0.13
CA ALA A 128 0.55 11.32 0.03
C ALA A 128 0.01 11.18 -1.39
N LEU A 129 -0.09 9.96 -1.88
CA LEU A 129 -0.74 9.62 -3.14
C LEU A 129 -1.92 8.70 -2.88
N LEU A 130 -3.13 9.19 -3.09
CA LEU A 130 -4.32 8.37 -3.24
C LEU A 130 -4.24 7.63 -4.59
N VAL A 131 -4.27 6.32 -4.56
CA VAL A 131 -4.26 5.46 -5.74
C VAL A 131 -5.60 4.77 -5.88
N ARG A 132 -6.26 4.93 -7.02
CA ARG A 132 -7.47 4.17 -7.38
C ARG A 132 -7.09 3.05 -8.32
N THR A 133 -7.48 1.82 -7.96
CA THR A 133 -7.32 0.65 -8.83
C THR A 133 -8.67 -0.01 -9.09
N HIS A 134 -8.80 -0.57 -10.27
CA HIS A 134 -9.93 -1.42 -10.66
C HIS A 134 -9.38 -2.55 -11.54
N PRO A 135 -8.74 -3.56 -10.94
CA PRO A 135 -8.17 -4.67 -11.69
C PRO A 135 -9.29 -5.48 -12.36
N LYS A 136 -8.98 -6.09 -13.50
CA LYS A 136 -9.98 -6.83 -14.28
C LYS A 136 -10.54 -8.04 -13.52
N ASP A 137 -9.68 -8.73 -12.80
CA ASP A 137 -9.98 -9.98 -12.12
C ASP A 137 -9.78 -9.83 -10.59
N GLY A 138 -10.17 -8.68 -10.02
CA GLY A 138 -10.07 -8.36 -8.59
C GLY A 138 -10.97 -7.19 -8.20
N TYR A 139 -10.95 -6.84 -6.93
CA TYR A 139 -11.81 -5.80 -6.36
C TYR A 139 -11.27 -4.39 -6.63
N ALA A 140 -12.19 -3.46 -6.86
CA ALA A 140 -11.86 -2.04 -6.87
C ALA A 140 -11.36 -1.61 -5.48
N SER A 141 -10.39 -0.68 -5.45
CA SER A 141 -9.87 -0.20 -4.18
C SER A 141 -9.31 1.21 -4.27
N ILE A 142 -9.24 1.87 -3.12
CA ILE A 142 -8.41 3.05 -2.88
C ILE A 142 -7.33 2.70 -1.88
N SER A 143 -6.12 3.20 -2.13
CA SER A 143 -4.98 3.01 -1.24
C SER A 143 -4.11 4.25 -1.19
N PHE A 144 -3.29 4.38 -0.14
CA PHE A 144 -2.40 5.52 0.04
C PHE A 144 -0.94 5.08 0.04
N SER A 145 -0.12 5.83 -0.68
CA SER A 145 1.31 5.61 -0.81
C SER A 145 2.07 6.88 -0.44
N ALA A 146 3.24 6.72 0.18
CA ALA A 146 4.16 7.82 0.43
C ALA A 146 5.03 8.07 -0.81
N LEU A 147 4.91 9.22 -1.42
CA LEU A 147 5.65 9.56 -2.64
C LEU A 147 7.17 9.67 -2.42
N ASN A 148 7.60 9.92 -1.18
CA ASN A 148 9.02 9.85 -0.82
C ASN A 148 9.63 8.48 -1.12
N ASN A 149 8.90 7.41 -0.84
CA ASN A 149 9.31 6.03 -1.10
C ASN A 149 9.57 5.73 -2.58
N LEU A 150 8.98 6.54 -3.46
CA LEU A 150 9.11 6.45 -4.91
C LEU A 150 10.09 7.49 -5.48
N GLY A 151 10.70 8.32 -4.62
CA GLY A 151 11.50 9.47 -5.06
C GLY A 151 10.68 10.51 -5.85
N ALA A 152 9.41 10.69 -5.50
CA ALA A 152 8.42 11.43 -6.28
C ALA A 152 7.59 12.42 -5.43
N ASN A 153 8.17 13.02 -4.40
CA ASN A 153 7.44 13.90 -3.47
C ASN A 153 6.69 15.06 -4.14
N MET A 154 7.21 15.56 -5.24
CA MET A 154 6.58 16.63 -6.05
C MET A 154 6.52 16.16 -7.52
N PRO A 155 5.54 15.33 -7.86
CA PRO A 155 5.48 14.71 -9.19
C PRO A 155 5.27 15.71 -10.33
N GLU A 156 4.77 16.92 -10.05
CA GLU A 156 4.65 18.00 -11.02
C GLU A 156 5.98 18.60 -11.47
N GLU A 157 7.07 18.47 -10.68
CA GLU A 157 8.35 19.09 -10.98
C GLU A 157 9.15 18.41 -12.09
N SER A 158 8.91 17.11 -12.30
CA SER A 158 9.63 16.38 -13.35
C SER A 158 8.83 15.22 -13.92
N LEU A 159 9.05 14.93 -15.22
CA LEU A 159 8.46 13.74 -15.84
C LEU A 159 8.93 12.45 -15.14
N LYS A 160 10.17 12.41 -14.65
CA LYS A 160 10.72 11.25 -13.91
C LYS A 160 9.91 10.98 -12.64
N SER A 161 9.66 12.00 -11.81
CA SER A 161 8.85 11.90 -10.59
C SER A 161 7.40 11.52 -10.92
N LYS A 162 6.82 12.11 -11.97
CA LYS A 162 5.49 11.78 -12.45
C LYS A 162 5.36 10.30 -12.87
N VAL A 163 6.36 9.80 -13.59
CA VAL A 163 6.46 8.38 -13.99
C VAL A 163 6.63 7.48 -12.77
N ALA A 164 7.49 7.85 -11.82
CA ALA A 164 7.69 7.08 -10.59
C ALA A 164 6.40 6.97 -9.75
N ALA A 165 5.58 8.02 -9.70
CA ALA A 165 4.28 7.98 -9.01
C ALA A 165 3.30 6.93 -9.58
N MET A 166 3.49 6.47 -10.83
CA MET A 166 2.69 5.38 -11.39
C MET A 166 2.93 4.03 -10.70
N LEU A 167 4.01 3.87 -9.94
CA LEU A 167 4.28 2.69 -9.13
C LEU A 167 3.50 2.68 -7.80
N GLY A 168 2.70 3.72 -7.53
CA GLY A 168 1.91 3.87 -6.31
C GLY A 168 1.13 2.62 -5.88
N PRO A 169 0.42 1.89 -6.77
CA PRO A 169 -0.31 0.68 -6.38
C PRO A 169 0.56 -0.39 -5.70
N PHE A 170 1.84 -0.44 -6.07
CA PHE A 170 2.83 -1.40 -5.59
C PHE A 170 3.70 -0.87 -4.44
N ALA A 171 3.38 0.32 -3.94
CA ALA A 171 4.02 0.97 -2.80
C ALA A 171 2.98 1.45 -1.76
N SER A 172 1.77 0.88 -1.79
CA SER A 172 0.69 1.22 -0.86
C SER A 172 1.06 0.84 0.56
N LEU A 173 0.69 1.69 1.52
CA LEU A 173 0.91 1.53 2.95
C LEU A 173 -0.37 1.13 3.70
N ASP A 174 -1.50 1.50 3.13
CA ASP A 174 -2.83 1.19 3.62
C ASP A 174 -3.86 1.36 2.50
N GLY A 175 -5.09 0.90 2.73
CA GLY A 175 -6.18 1.04 1.78
C GLY A 175 -7.45 0.30 2.20
N ILE A 176 -8.50 0.46 1.39
CA ILE A 176 -9.77 -0.23 1.51
C ILE A 176 -10.26 -0.65 0.12
N ASN A 177 -10.91 -1.80 0.03
CA ASN A 177 -11.52 -2.28 -1.20
C ASN A 177 -13.06 -2.19 -1.18
N GLU A 178 -13.70 -2.46 -2.31
CA GLU A 178 -15.16 -2.43 -2.48
C GLU A 178 -15.92 -3.50 -1.70
N LYS A 179 -15.23 -4.46 -1.07
CA LYS A 179 -15.80 -5.45 -0.18
C LYS A 179 -15.78 -5.00 1.29
N GLY A 180 -15.23 -3.80 1.55
CA GLY A 180 -15.09 -3.28 2.89
C GLY A 180 -13.93 -3.87 3.68
N VAL A 181 -12.97 -4.51 3.02
CA VAL A 181 -11.73 -4.94 3.67
C VAL A 181 -10.72 -3.81 3.63
N SER A 182 -10.28 -3.37 4.79
CA SER A 182 -9.20 -2.40 4.97
C SER A 182 -7.95 -3.06 5.54
N ILE A 183 -6.80 -2.60 5.11
CA ILE A 183 -5.49 -3.08 5.56
C ILE A 183 -4.54 -1.92 5.76
N ALA A 184 -3.72 -1.98 6.81
CA ALA A 184 -2.63 -1.04 7.05
C ALA A 184 -1.37 -1.81 7.46
N VAL A 185 -0.21 -1.39 6.94
CA VAL A 185 1.09 -1.90 7.38
C VAL A 185 1.68 -1.02 8.47
N LEU A 186 2.28 -1.66 9.49
CA LEU A 186 3.02 -0.98 10.54
C LEU A 186 4.41 -1.64 10.65
N THR A 187 5.44 -0.82 10.86
CA THR A 187 6.82 -1.31 11.00
C THR A 187 7.11 -1.83 12.40
N LEU A 188 7.99 -2.80 12.47
CA LEU A 188 8.52 -3.39 13.69
C LEU A 188 10.06 -3.25 13.73
N ASP A 189 10.61 -2.89 14.90
CA ASP A 189 12.05 -2.71 15.08
C ASP A 189 12.75 -4.04 15.34
N SER A 190 12.68 -4.94 14.37
CA SER A 190 13.37 -6.23 14.42
C SER A 190 13.99 -6.58 13.08
N LEU A 191 14.76 -7.66 13.06
CA LEU A 191 15.31 -8.20 11.80
C LEU A 191 14.15 -8.61 10.86
N PRO A 192 14.30 -8.36 9.56
CA PRO A 192 13.24 -8.62 8.60
C PRO A 192 12.89 -10.11 8.52
N THR A 193 11.61 -10.40 8.44
CA THR A 193 11.11 -11.74 8.14
C THR A 193 11.63 -12.20 6.78
N ARG A 194 12.14 -13.44 6.73
CA ARG A 194 12.65 -14.14 5.55
C ARG A 194 12.18 -15.58 5.60
N GLN A 195 10.88 -15.81 5.37
CA GLN A 195 10.36 -17.19 5.35
C GLN A 195 10.88 -17.96 4.14
N ASN A 196 11.04 -19.27 4.31
CA ASN A 196 11.49 -20.18 3.26
C ASN A 196 10.90 -21.57 3.52
N SER A 197 9.57 -21.66 3.56
CA SER A 197 8.85 -22.92 3.78
C SER A 197 8.57 -23.69 2.48
N GLY A 198 8.92 -23.13 1.35
CA GLY A 198 8.67 -23.68 0.01
C GLY A 198 7.39 -23.14 -0.65
N LYS A 199 6.69 -22.20 -0.03
CA LYS A 199 5.59 -21.47 -0.66
C LYS A 199 6.10 -20.39 -1.60
N PRO A 200 5.27 -19.92 -2.56
CA PRO A 200 5.61 -18.73 -3.33
C PRO A 200 5.89 -17.53 -2.41
N LYS A 201 6.85 -16.70 -2.76
CA LYS A 201 7.28 -15.55 -1.94
C LYS A 201 6.52 -14.29 -2.30
N ILE A 202 6.11 -13.55 -1.29
CA ILE A 202 5.60 -12.18 -1.43
C ILE A 202 6.34 -11.25 -0.48
N ASN A 203 6.33 -9.96 -0.79
CA ASN A 203 6.85 -8.95 0.11
C ASN A 203 5.74 -8.12 0.76
N THR A 204 6.13 -7.21 1.65
CA THR A 204 5.24 -6.36 2.43
C THR A 204 4.27 -5.54 1.55
N SER A 205 4.75 -4.93 0.48
CA SER A 205 3.91 -4.10 -0.42
C SER A 205 2.98 -4.95 -1.28
N LEU A 206 3.46 -6.10 -1.74
CA LEU A 206 2.65 -7.04 -2.51
C LEU A 206 1.53 -7.67 -1.67
N ALA A 207 1.79 -7.91 -0.37
CA ALA A 207 0.77 -8.39 0.56
C ALA A 207 -0.44 -7.43 0.64
N ILE A 208 -0.19 -6.12 0.73
CA ILE A 208 -1.26 -5.11 0.73
C ILE A 208 -2.05 -5.17 -0.57
N ARG A 209 -1.35 -5.22 -1.71
CA ARG A 209 -2.03 -5.25 -3.02
C ARG A 209 -2.84 -6.53 -3.21
N LEU A 210 -2.32 -7.67 -2.78
CA LEU A 210 -3.03 -8.96 -2.82
C LEU A 210 -4.33 -8.91 -2.01
N VAL A 211 -4.27 -8.42 -0.76
CA VAL A 211 -5.45 -8.30 0.11
C VAL A 211 -6.47 -7.36 -0.51
N LEU A 212 -6.05 -6.18 -0.98
CA LEU A 212 -6.98 -5.22 -1.58
C LEU A 212 -7.63 -5.74 -2.87
N ASP A 213 -6.90 -6.52 -3.67
CA ASP A 213 -7.44 -7.05 -4.93
C ASP A 213 -8.27 -8.32 -4.76
N ARG A 214 -8.04 -9.13 -3.68
CA ARG A 214 -8.53 -10.51 -3.66
C ARG A 214 -9.29 -10.94 -2.40
N ALA A 215 -9.23 -10.19 -1.31
CA ALA A 215 -9.91 -10.56 -0.07
C ALA A 215 -11.25 -9.82 0.08
N ALA A 216 -12.32 -10.57 0.39
CA ALA A 216 -13.65 -10.02 0.68
C ALA A 216 -13.98 -10.03 2.18
N SER A 217 -13.08 -10.55 3.02
CA SER A 217 -13.18 -10.55 4.48
C SER A 217 -11.79 -10.59 5.12
N THR A 218 -11.72 -10.30 6.42
CA THR A 218 -10.49 -10.45 7.21
C THR A 218 -10.01 -11.90 7.23
N GLN A 219 -10.92 -12.87 7.30
CA GLN A 219 -10.54 -14.29 7.24
C GLN A 219 -9.91 -14.65 5.89
N GLU A 220 -10.51 -14.23 4.76
CA GLU A 220 -9.93 -14.46 3.44
C GLU A 220 -8.55 -13.80 3.28
N ALA A 221 -8.37 -12.60 3.84
CA ALA A 221 -7.06 -11.94 3.84
C ALA A 221 -6.01 -12.73 4.61
N VAL A 222 -6.35 -13.28 5.78
CA VAL A 222 -5.47 -14.14 6.59
C VAL A 222 -5.12 -15.41 5.83
N ASP A 223 -6.10 -16.11 5.24
CA ASP A 223 -5.89 -17.35 4.49
C ASP A 223 -5.03 -17.10 3.24
N LEU A 224 -5.27 -15.97 2.56
CA LEU A 224 -4.48 -15.54 1.41
C LEU A 224 -3.02 -15.30 1.79
N LEU A 225 -2.75 -14.51 2.83
CA LEU A 225 -1.37 -14.25 3.30
C LEU A 225 -0.68 -15.52 3.80
N GLY A 226 -1.44 -16.43 4.43
CA GLY A 226 -0.94 -17.74 4.87
C GLY A 226 -0.53 -18.68 3.73
N SER A 227 -0.93 -18.39 2.49
CA SER A 227 -0.56 -19.18 1.32
C SER A 227 0.83 -18.85 0.76
N TYR A 228 1.51 -17.84 1.31
CA TYR A 228 2.79 -17.35 0.84
C TYR A 228 3.85 -17.35 1.93
N ASP A 229 5.12 -17.33 1.52
CA ASP A 229 6.28 -17.02 2.34
C ASP A 229 6.55 -15.51 2.31
N MET A 230 6.61 -14.87 3.48
CA MET A 230 6.87 -13.43 3.59
C MET A 230 8.36 -13.12 3.50
N VAL A 231 8.71 -12.15 2.65
CA VAL A 231 10.04 -11.54 2.54
C VAL A 231 9.87 -10.04 2.85
N ALA A 232 10.09 -9.65 4.10
CA ALA A 232 9.89 -8.27 4.54
C ALA A 232 10.89 -7.32 3.86
N MET A 233 10.41 -6.14 3.46
CA MET A 233 11.17 -5.13 2.70
C MET A 233 11.97 -4.20 3.61
N ALA A 234 12.87 -3.42 3.00
CA ALA A 234 13.55 -2.29 3.62
C ALA A 234 14.42 -2.64 4.84
N GLY A 235 14.85 -3.89 4.97
CA GLY A 235 15.68 -4.32 6.09
C GLY A 235 15.01 -4.25 7.46
N ARG A 236 13.67 -4.21 7.51
CA ARG A 236 12.85 -4.18 8.73
C ARG A 236 11.76 -5.24 8.69
N ASP A 237 11.16 -5.50 9.85
CA ASP A 237 9.96 -6.32 9.94
C ASP A 237 8.70 -5.48 9.96
N TYR A 238 7.57 -6.14 9.70
CA TYR A 238 6.27 -5.51 9.60
C TYR A 238 5.17 -6.43 10.08
N HIS A 239 4.07 -5.83 10.52
CA HIS A 239 2.79 -6.51 10.66
C HIS A 239 1.68 -5.74 9.91
N PHE A 240 0.57 -6.43 9.69
CA PHE A 240 -0.60 -5.88 9.03
C PHE A 240 -1.75 -5.83 10.01
N PHE A 241 -2.41 -4.69 10.11
CA PHE A 241 -3.71 -4.58 10.75
C PHE A 241 -4.77 -4.67 9.65
N ILE A 242 -5.67 -5.63 9.77
CA ILE A 242 -6.72 -5.93 8.78
C ILE A 242 -8.06 -5.86 9.50
N ASN A 243 -9.04 -5.21 8.88
CA ASN A 243 -10.38 -5.06 9.38
C ASN A 243 -11.39 -5.16 8.24
N ASP A 244 -12.59 -5.69 8.51
CA ASP A 244 -13.67 -5.76 7.53
C ASP A 244 -15.00 -5.21 8.06
N ALA A 245 -16.03 -5.20 7.21
CA ALA A 245 -17.34 -4.66 7.52
C ALA A 245 -18.10 -5.42 8.63
N SER A 246 -17.63 -6.60 9.05
CA SER A 246 -18.20 -7.33 10.18
C SER A 246 -17.63 -6.90 11.54
N GLY A 247 -16.55 -6.09 11.55
CA GLY A 247 -15.79 -5.73 12.75
C GLY A 247 -14.69 -6.74 13.08
N ASP A 248 -14.51 -7.80 12.28
CA ASP A 248 -13.38 -8.71 12.49
C ASP A 248 -12.06 -7.97 12.21
N SER A 249 -11.32 -7.69 13.29
CA SER A 249 -10.06 -6.98 13.25
C SER A 249 -8.90 -7.83 13.78
N ARG A 250 -7.85 -7.97 12.97
CA ARG A 250 -6.71 -8.84 13.27
C ARG A 250 -5.38 -8.20 12.92
N VAL A 251 -4.37 -8.54 13.71
CA VAL A 251 -2.96 -8.32 13.39
C VAL A 251 -2.40 -9.61 12.80
N VAL A 252 -1.80 -9.51 11.62
CA VAL A 252 -1.03 -10.58 10.99
C VAL A 252 0.44 -10.21 11.07
N GLU A 253 1.23 -11.04 11.73
CA GLU A 253 2.65 -10.82 12.00
C GLU A 253 3.46 -12.11 11.93
N TYR A 254 4.78 -12.03 12.08
CA TYR A 254 5.69 -13.17 11.95
C TYR A 254 6.58 -13.25 13.19
N ASP A 255 6.47 -14.34 13.96
CA ASP A 255 7.09 -14.47 15.28
C ASP A 255 8.61 -14.21 15.26
N PRO A 256 9.08 -13.11 15.89
CA PRO A 256 10.50 -12.75 15.88
C PRO A 256 11.39 -13.66 16.73
N GLN A 257 10.80 -14.41 17.66
CA GLN A 257 11.54 -15.32 18.54
C GLN A 257 11.72 -16.71 17.92
N ASN A 258 11.01 -17.03 16.84
CA ASN A 258 11.14 -18.27 16.11
C ASN A 258 11.97 -18.06 14.82
N PRO A 259 13.09 -18.76 14.61
CA PRO A 259 13.89 -18.63 13.40
C PRO A 259 13.14 -18.92 12.09
N ALA A 260 12.10 -19.76 12.12
CA ALA A 260 11.25 -20.06 10.97
C ALA A 260 10.23 -18.95 10.69
N ARG A 261 10.09 -17.98 11.61
CA ARG A 261 9.16 -16.85 11.48
C ARG A 261 7.74 -17.30 11.10
N PRO A 262 7.10 -18.22 11.82
CA PRO A 262 5.72 -18.61 11.51
C PRO A 262 4.80 -17.40 11.57
N MET A 263 3.81 -17.36 10.66
CA MET A 263 2.75 -16.37 10.71
C MET A 263 1.93 -16.56 11.97
N VAL A 264 1.69 -15.47 12.70
CA VAL A 264 0.84 -15.40 13.89
C VAL A 264 -0.29 -14.42 13.61
N VAL A 265 -1.49 -14.80 14.01
CA VAL A 265 -2.70 -13.99 13.85
C VAL A 265 -3.29 -13.71 15.22
N THR A 266 -3.46 -12.44 15.56
CA THR A 266 -3.99 -12.00 16.84
C THR A 266 -5.23 -11.13 16.60
N HIS A 267 -6.37 -11.46 17.24
CA HIS A 267 -7.48 -10.52 17.30
C HIS A 267 -7.06 -9.32 18.13
N ALA A 268 -7.17 -8.13 17.58
CA ALA A 268 -6.76 -6.90 18.22
C ALA A 268 -7.68 -5.75 17.81
N ARG A 269 -8.05 -4.90 18.78
CA ARG A 269 -8.81 -3.68 18.50
C ARG A 269 -7.88 -2.52 18.11
N GLU A 270 -6.72 -2.45 18.72
CA GLU A 270 -5.70 -1.43 18.40
C GLU A 270 -4.31 -2.05 18.35
N ILE A 271 -3.42 -1.44 17.60
CA ILE A 271 -2.01 -1.83 17.47
C ILE A 271 -1.14 -0.61 17.14
N THR A 272 0.08 -0.63 17.62
CA THR A 272 1.13 0.31 17.21
C THR A 272 2.37 -0.47 16.75
N ASN A 273 3.58 -0.04 17.05
CA ASN A 273 4.80 -0.65 16.53
C ASN A 273 5.39 -1.70 17.47
N TYR A 274 4.58 -2.61 18.00
CA TYR A 274 4.99 -3.76 18.82
C TYR A 274 4.33 -5.05 18.33
N TYR A 275 4.94 -6.19 18.63
CA TYR A 275 4.37 -7.49 18.30
C TYR A 275 3.13 -7.76 19.14
N ALA A 276 1.98 -7.94 18.52
CA ALA A 276 0.71 -8.22 19.19
C ALA A 276 0.75 -9.53 20.00
N CYS A 277 1.43 -10.55 19.49
CA CYS A 277 1.60 -11.82 20.20
C CYS A 277 2.43 -11.68 21.50
N TYR A 278 3.15 -10.58 21.67
CA TYR A 278 3.91 -10.24 22.89
C TYR A 278 3.36 -9.01 23.61
N ALA A 279 2.11 -8.60 23.33
CA ALA A 279 1.49 -7.43 23.94
C ALA A 279 1.52 -7.44 25.49
N ASN A 280 1.31 -8.60 26.09
CA ASN A 280 1.36 -8.77 27.56
C ASN A 280 2.75 -8.49 28.16
N GLU A 281 3.81 -8.60 27.38
CA GLU A 281 5.18 -8.27 27.80
C GLU A 281 5.51 -6.80 27.51
N VAL A 282 5.10 -6.30 26.35
CA VAL A 282 5.43 -4.94 25.89
C VAL A 282 4.60 -3.90 26.63
N LEU A 283 3.29 -4.06 26.70
CA LEU A 283 2.38 -3.04 27.26
C LEU A 283 2.66 -2.74 28.75
N PRO A 284 2.95 -3.71 29.64
CA PRO A 284 3.34 -3.39 31.01
C PRO A 284 4.73 -2.77 31.17
N ASN A 285 5.67 -3.15 30.33
CA ASN A 285 7.11 -2.96 30.62
C ASN A 285 7.89 -2.23 29.53
N GLN A 286 7.32 -1.88 28.41
CA GLN A 286 7.96 -1.30 27.21
C GLN A 286 9.51 -1.32 27.24
N LYS A 287 10.09 -2.46 26.87
CA LYS A 287 11.55 -2.65 26.91
C LYS A 287 12.16 -2.23 25.57
N ASN A 288 12.73 -1.04 25.52
CA ASN A 288 13.77 -0.59 24.57
C ASN A 288 13.72 -1.19 23.14
N GLY A 289 12.54 -1.29 22.52
CA GLY A 289 12.38 -1.70 21.13
C GLY A 289 12.56 -3.21 20.82
N ALA A 290 12.89 -4.06 21.79
CA ALA A 290 13.16 -5.48 21.50
C ALA A 290 11.95 -6.23 20.93
N LEU A 291 10.74 -5.88 21.40
CA LEU A 291 9.46 -6.42 20.90
C LEU A 291 8.53 -5.31 20.39
N GLY A 292 9.08 -4.10 20.21
CA GLY A 292 8.40 -2.93 19.66
C GLY A 292 8.32 -1.73 20.59
N HIS A 293 7.63 -0.70 20.13
CA HIS A 293 7.41 0.59 20.80
C HIS A 293 5.99 1.12 20.55
N GLY A 294 5.66 2.30 21.13
CA GLY A 294 4.37 2.97 20.92
C GLY A 294 3.27 2.58 21.89
N LYS A 295 3.64 2.06 23.07
CA LYS A 295 2.71 1.78 24.17
C LYS A 295 1.83 2.98 24.50
N GLU A 296 2.40 4.18 24.58
CA GLU A 296 1.68 5.40 24.94
C GLU A 296 0.57 5.70 23.92
N ARG A 297 0.84 5.47 22.64
CA ARG A 297 -0.15 5.64 21.57
C ARG A 297 -1.24 4.58 21.63
N ALA A 298 -0.90 3.32 21.92
CA ALA A 298 -1.87 2.26 22.10
C ALA A 298 -2.80 2.53 23.28
N LEU A 299 -2.24 2.93 24.42
CA LEU A 299 -3.02 3.29 25.62
C LEU A 299 -3.91 4.51 25.38
N ALA A 300 -3.43 5.53 24.66
CA ALA A 300 -4.23 6.71 24.32
C ALA A 300 -5.43 6.37 23.42
N ILE A 301 -5.24 5.44 22.45
CA ILE A 301 -6.33 4.92 21.62
C ILE A 301 -7.32 4.15 22.51
N ALA A 302 -6.84 3.20 23.32
CA ALA A 302 -7.68 2.39 24.20
C ALA A 302 -8.52 3.26 25.16
N GLU A 303 -7.91 4.26 25.79
CA GLU A 303 -8.61 5.18 26.71
C GLU A 303 -9.76 5.92 26.01
N VAL A 304 -9.55 6.38 24.78
CA VAL A 304 -10.60 7.07 24.01
C VAL A 304 -11.73 6.12 23.64
N LEU A 305 -11.41 4.89 23.19
CA LEU A 305 -12.40 3.90 22.75
C LEU A 305 -13.18 3.31 23.93
N ASP A 306 -12.53 3.06 25.07
CA ASP A 306 -13.15 2.54 26.30
C ASP A 306 -14.01 3.58 27.02
N GLY A 307 -13.69 4.86 26.85
CA GLY A 307 -14.39 5.98 27.48
C GLY A 307 -15.81 6.26 26.94
N VAL A 308 -16.26 5.50 25.93
CA VAL A 308 -17.54 5.74 25.24
C VAL A 308 -18.28 4.43 24.94
N GLN A 309 -19.61 4.48 24.92
CA GLN A 309 -20.46 3.35 24.55
C GLN A 309 -20.58 3.17 23.04
N LEU A 310 -20.47 4.27 22.27
CA LEU A 310 -20.62 4.27 20.82
C LEU A 310 -19.35 4.85 20.20
N GLN A 311 -18.66 4.06 19.39
CA GLN A 311 -17.40 4.45 18.75
C GLN A 311 -17.68 5.05 17.36
N THR A 312 -18.23 6.27 17.37
CA THR A 312 -18.58 7.02 16.16
C THR A 312 -17.33 7.51 15.41
N LYS A 313 -17.53 8.08 14.23
CA LYS A 313 -16.46 8.69 13.42
C LYS A 313 -15.73 9.81 14.18
N GLU A 314 -16.44 10.59 14.99
CA GLU A 314 -15.85 11.63 15.85
C GLU A 314 -14.95 11.03 16.94
N VAL A 315 -15.34 9.89 17.48
CA VAL A 315 -14.51 9.13 18.44
C VAL A 315 -13.26 8.59 17.77
N ALA A 316 -13.39 8.03 16.55
CA ALA A 316 -12.24 7.58 15.77
C ALA A 316 -11.26 8.74 15.48
N TRP A 317 -11.76 9.91 15.09
CA TRP A 317 -10.92 11.11 14.95
C TRP A 317 -10.27 11.56 16.26
N LYS A 318 -10.98 11.45 17.38
CA LYS A 318 -10.39 11.76 18.70
C LYS A 318 -9.25 10.79 19.02
N ALA A 319 -9.42 9.49 18.79
CA ALA A 319 -8.38 8.49 19.01
C ALA A 319 -7.13 8.76 18.11
N LEU A 320 -7.35 9.11 16.84
CA LEU A 320 -6.26 9.49 15.92
C LEU A 320 -5.51 10.75 16.40
N ARG A 321 -6.23 11.76 16.89
CA ARG A 321 -5.60 12.98 17.44
C ARG A 321 -4.76 12.67 18.69
N CYS A 322 -5.28 11.87 19.62
CA CYS A 322 -4.57 11.50 20.84
C CYS A 322 -3.34 10.63 20.59
N SER A 323 -3.32 9.85 19.50
CA SER A 323 -2.19 8.99 19.10
C SER A 323 -1.30 9.60 18.01
N SER A 324 -1.62 10.82 17.53
CA SER A 324 -0.79 11.50 16.54
C SER A 324 0.50 12.04 17.16
N GLN A 325 1.54 12.13 16.37
CA GLN A 325 2.86 12.56 16.81
C GLN A 325 3.27 13.90 16.17
N GLU A 326 3.75 14.83 17.00
CA GLU A 326 4.37 16.06 16.56
C GLU A 326 5.79 15.81 16.04
N PRO A 327 6.32 16.65 15.13
CA PRO A 327 7.69 16.52 14.67
C PRO A 327 8.68 16.55 15.83
N ASN A 328 9.53 15.53 15.91
CA ASN A 328 10.63 15.47 16.86
C ASN A 328 11.92 15.06 16.13
N PRO A 329 12.92 15.93 16.01
CA PRO A 329 14.17 15.61 15.30
C PRO A 329 14.97 14.46 15.92
N GLU A 330 14.76 14.17 17.21
CA GLU A 330 15.46 13.11 17.93
C GLU A 330 14.76 11.75 17.82
N ASP A 331 13.52 11.73 17.35
CA ASP A 331 12.72 10.50 17.20
C ASP A 331 12.32 10.29 15.74
N ILE A 332 12.90 9.29 15.10
CA ILE A 332 12.61 8.93 13.70
C ILE A 332 11.18 8.42 13.49
N THR A 333 10.46 8.12 14.57
CA THR A 333 9.09 7.61 14.52
C THR A 333 8.05 8.71 14.68
N SER A 334 8.50 9.94 14.98
CA SER A 334 7.63 11.10 15.17
C SER A 334 7.18 11.73 13.86
N ASN A 335 6.19 12.61 13.94
CA ASN A 335 5.57 13.39 12.87
C ASN A 335 4.54 12.59 12.04
N THR A 336 3.30 12.67 12.48
CA THR A 336 2.15 12.12 11.74
C THR A 336 1.99 12.85 10.40
N GLN A 337 2.27 12.16 9.31
CA GLN A 337 2.18 12.67 7.94
C GLN A 337 0.74 12.74 7.46
N TRP A 338 -0.07 11.73 7.83
CA TRP A 338 -1.52 11.73 7.62
C TRP A 338 -2.25 10.83 8.59
N SER A 339 -3.52 11.11 8.73
CA SER A 339 -4.48 10.30 9.48
C SER A 339 -5.66 9.95 8.59
N ILE A 340 -6.15 8.73 8.69
CA ILE A 340 -7.28 8.24 7.87
C ILE A 340 -8.29 7.53 8.77
N VAL A 341 -9.58 7.74 8.47
CA VAL A 341 -10.67 6.90 8.95
C VAL A 341 -11.29 6.22 7.72
N TYR A 342 -11.11 4.92 7.62
CA TYR A 342 -11.82 4.07 6.66
C TYR A 342 -13.17 3.66 7.24
N ASP A 343 -14.23 3.71 6.46
CA ASP A 343 -15.55 3.15 6.78
C ASP A 343 -15.73 1.87 6.00
N ASN A 344 -15.61 0.74 6.70
CA ASN A 344 -15.64 -0.59 6.09
C ASN A 344 -17.02 -0.98 5.57
N ILE A 345 -18.12 -0.41 6.14
CA ILE A 345 -19.48 -0.65 5.66
C ILE A 345 -19.75 0.13 4.38
N ASN A 346 -19.35 1.40 4.34
CA ASN A 346 -19.64 2.31 3.23
C ASN A 346 -18.51 2.35 2.17
N CYS A 347 -17.41 1.63 2.38
CA CYS A 347 -16.23 1.59 1.50
C CYS A 347 -15.70 3.00 1.19
N THR A 348 -15.55 3.82 2.22
CA THR A 348 -15.06 5.21 2.11
C THR A 348 -13.80 5.42 2.95
N ALA A 349 -13.06 6.49 2.65
CA ALA A 349 -11.93 6.95 3.43
C ALA A 349 -12.02 8.47 3.63
N ASP A 350 -11.91 8.91 4.87
CA ASP A 350 -11.73 10.31 5.24
C ASP A 350 -10.28 10.52 5.65
N PHE A 351 -9.62 11.48 5.02
CA PHE A 351 -8.18 11.71 5.11
C PHE A 351 -7.87 13.12 5.64
N VAL A 352 -6.90 13.21 6.56
CA VAL A 352 -6.35 14.46 7.10
C VAL A 352 -4.85 14.48 6.86
N LEU A 353 -4.36 15.52 6.20
CA LEU A 353 -2.94 15.73 5.95
C LEU A 353 -2.29 16.46 7.14
N ARG A 354 -1.18 15.93 7.64
CA ARG A 354 -0.29 16.60 8.62
C ARG A 354 -1.00 17.24 9.81
N ARG A 355 -1.95 16.51 10.39
CA ARG A 355 -2.72 16.99 11.54
C ARG A 355 -3.50 18.30 11.29
N ASN A 356 -3.77 18.64 10.01
CA ASN A 356 -4.69 19.74 9.69
C ASN A 356 -6.14 19.27 9.85
N TRP A 357 -6.56 19.07 11.09
CA TRP A 357 -7.87 18.53 11.46
C TRP A 357 -9.06 19.37 11.03
N SER A 358 -8.83 20.57 10.51
CA SER A 358 -9.87 21.44 9.96
C SER A 358 -10.21 21.14 8.50
N GLU A 359 -9.38 20.33 7.82
CA GLU A 359 -9.55 19.99 6.42
C GLU A 359 -9.56 18.47 6.23
N VAL A 360 -10.72 17.93 5.91
CA VAL A 360 -10.94 16.49 5.69
C VAL A 360 -11.26 16.26 4.22
N PHE A 361 -10.48 15.37 3.59
CA PHE A 361 -10.72 14.91 2.23
C PHE A 361 -11.45 13.58 2.27
N SER A 362 -12.61 13.49 1.63
CA SER A 362 -13.43 12.27 1.60
C SER A 362 -13.38 11.59 0.24
N PHE A 363 -13.21 10.27 0.27
CA PHE A 363 -13.08 9.44 -0.93
C PHE A 363 -13.99 8.22 -0.82
N VAL A 364 -14.50 7.77 -1.96
CA VAL A 364 -15.27 6.53 -2.11
C VAL A 364 -14.47 5.59 -3.01
N VAL A 365 -14.50 4.29 -2.75
CA VAL A 365 -13.89 3.26 -3.60
C VAL A 365 -14.47 3.27 -5.00
#